data_ae4d804114c8e44239df1bd2518a398e
#
_entry.id   ae4d804114c8e44239df1bd2518a398e
#
_cell.length_a   1.000
_cell.length_b   1.000
_cell.length_c   1.000
_cell.angle_alpha   90.00
_cell.angle_beta   90.00
_cell.angle_gamma   90.00
#
_symmetry.space_group_name_H-M   'P 1'
#
loop_
_entity.id
_entity.type
_entity.pdbx_description
1 polymer ?
#
loop_
_entity_poly.entity_id
_entity_poly.type
_entity_poly.pdbx_seq_one_letter_code
_entity_poly.pdbx_strand_id
1 'polypeptide(L)'
;MTRPPSIFQRLVQGFTLMSIIGGTILLLFVAVEYGLLSRSRRDEIQFVGIANEVADHVVVPLLVLIAPMTLAALWVIRSSLRPLGVAAARIEAAQAADKGFRVEVEDFPAEATGFADAVNGLLARLDEAATRQEAFAADVAHELRTPLAVLALELDRLDSEDGRRLKRDVAAMSRLVDQLLMLAQLDAQAVAPATAAPVNLGEAATEIVAQSASLAIDEGKSLALALEPAATVEGRREAIAAALRNLVENGLRVTPAGGVVTVTAGPGARLSVIDGGPGLAPARLAELSQRYRRGDHASGSGAGLGLAIVSRIMAAHGGRVESRPDRSELILVFPRAGKDRS
;
A
#
# COMPACT_ATOMS: atom_id res chain seq x y z
N MET A 1 12.82 -31.96 6.21
CA MET A 1 12.09 -31.27 5.13
C MET A 1 12.70 -31.65 3.81
N THR A 2 12.01 -32.38 2.96
CA THR A 2 12.48 -32.79 1.64
C THR A 2 12.40 -31.59 0.70
N ARG A 3 13.52 -31.22 0.08
CA ARG A 3 13.54 -30.14 -0.92
C ARG A 3 12.53 -30.44 -2.04
N PRO A 4 11.76 -29.44 -2.50
CA PRO A 4 10.87 -29.64 -3.64
C PRO A 4 11.68 -30.11 -4.87
N PRO A 5 11.13 -31.02 -5.69
CA PRO A 5 11.82 -31.54 -6.85
C PRO A 5 12.10 -30.41 -7.85
N SER A 6 13.29 -30.45 -8.46
CA SER A 6 13.71 -29.47 -9.45
C SER A 6 12.81 -29.51 -10.71
N ILE A 7 12.75 -28.41 -11.46
CA ILE A 7 12.06 -28.34 -12.76
C ILE A 7 12.61 -29.42 -13.66
N PHE A 8 13.93 -29.59 -13.65
CA PHE A 8 14.62 -30.63 -14.42
C PHE A 8 14.14 -32.04 -14.03
N GLN A 9 14.05 -32.37 -12.74
CA GLN A 9 13.54 -33.66 -12.28
C GLN A 9 12.09 -33.89 -12.69
N ARG A 10 11.23 -32.87 -12.56
CA ARG A 10 9.84 -32.97 -13.01
C ARG A 10 9.70 -33.14 -14.51
N LEU A 11 10.52 -32.41 -15.29
CA LEU A 11 10.61 -32.58 -16.74
C LEU A 11 11.06 -33.98 -17.12
N VAL A 12 12.18 -34.45 -16.54
CA VAL A 12 12.70 -35.81 -16.81
C VAL A 12 11.66 -36.87 -16.49
N GLN A 13 11.02 -36.79 -15.33
CA GLN A 13 9.97 -37.75 -14.94
C GLN A 13 8.78 -37.70 -15.89
N GLY A 14 8.30 -36.48 -16.23
CA GLY A 14 7.18 -36.27 -17.15
C GLY A 14 7.50 -36.82 -18.56
N PHE A 15 8.68 -36.50 -19.11
CA PHE A 15 9.10 -37.00 -20.41
C PHE A 15 9.32 -38.51 -20.43
N THR A 16 9.92 -39.06 -19.37
CA THR A 16 10.14 -40.52 -19.27
C THR A 16 8.78 -41.24 -19.21
N LEU A 17 7.86 -40.80 -18.39
CA LEU A 17 6.52 -41.38 -18.29
C LEU A 17 5.77 -41.32 -19.62
N MET A 18 5.79 -40.15 -20.28
CA MET A 18 5.14 -39.96 -21.57
C MET A 18 5.82 -40.75 -22.69
N SER A 19 7.11 -40.85 -22.69
CA SER A 19 7.85 -41.71 -23.66
C SER A 19 7.46 -43.19 -23.50
N ILE A 20 7.30 -43.68 -22.25
CA ILE A 20 6.84 -45.05 -21.99
C ILE A 20 5.40 -45.23 -22.48
N ILE A 21 4.51 -44.32 -22.15
CA ILE A 21 3.08 -44.39 -22.58
C ILE A 21 3.00 -44.30 -24.10
N GLY A 22 3.65 -43.32 -24.72
CA GLY A 22 3.63 -43.12 -26.16
C GLY A 22 4.24 -44.30 -26.90
N GLY A 23 5.37 -44.81 -26.40
CA GLY A 23 6.00 -46.01 -26.94
C GLY A 23 5.12 -47.26 -26.86
N THR A 24 4.41 -47.43 -25.73
CA THR A 24 3.48 -48.55 -25.56
C THR A 24 2.27 -48.45 -26.51
N ILE A 25 1.70 -47.24 -26.66
CA ILE A 25 0.58 -46.97 -27.60
C ILE A 25 1.05 -47.22 -29.05
N LEU A 26 2.26 -46.74 -29.40
CA LEU A 26 2.82 -46.94 -30.72
C LEU A 26 3.03 -48.41 -31.02
N LEU A 27 3.60 -49.17 -30.08
CA LEU A 27 3.80 -50.63 -30.23
C LEU A 27 2.48 -51.36 -30.39
N LEU A 28 1.43 -50.97 -29.60
CA LEU A 28 0.10 -51.54 -29.73
C LEU A 28 -0.52 -51.23 -31.11
N PHE A 29 -0.39 -49.99 -31.57
CA PHE A 29 -0.87 -49.56 -32.89
C PHE A 29 -0.21 -50.34 -33.99
N VAL A 30 1.14 -50.43 -33.99
CA VAL A 30 1.93 -51.19 -34.97
C VAL A 30 1.53 -52.66 -34.95
N ALA A 31 1.36 -53.27 -33.74
CA ALA A 31 0.97 -54.66 -33.61
C ALA A 31 -0.41 -54.96 -34.21
N VAL A 32 -1.39 -54.04 -33.99
CA VAL A 32 -2.73 -54.12 -34.56
C VAL A 32 -2.66 -53.99 -36.09
N GLU A 33 -1.91 -53.01 -36.58
CA GLU A 33 -1.74 -52.72 -38.02
C GLU A 33 -1.05 -53.88 -38.74
N TYR A 34 0.04 -54.42 -38.15
CA TYR A 34 0.69 -55.61 -38.68
C TYR A 34 -0.20 -56.86 -38.71
N GLY A 35 -1.08 -57.00 -37.72
CA GLY A 35 -2.10 -58.06 -37.65
C GLY A 35 -3.14 -57.93 -38.74
N LEU A 36 -3.52 -56.70 -39.16
CA LEU A 36 -4.44 -56.42 -40.24
C LEU A 36 -3.79 -56.56 -41.62
N LEU A 37 -2.51 -56.09 -41.80
CA LEU A 37 -1.78 -56.12 -43.02
C LEU A 37 -1.37 -57.56 -43.46
N SER A 38 -1.22 -58.50 -42.52
CA SER A 38 -0.97 -59.91 -42.86
C SER A 38 -2.14 -60.57 -43.65
N ARG A 39 -3.28 -59.91 -43.69
CA ARG A 39 -4.49 -60.34 -44.38
C ARG A 39 -4.74 -59.70 -45.76
N SER A 40 -4.01 -58.64 -46.17
CA SER A 40 -4.37 -57.83 -47.35
C SER A 40 -3.19 -57.60 -48.29
N ARG A 41 -2.32 -58.61 -48.55
CA ARG A 41 -1.25 -58.48 -49.52
C ARG A 41 -1.65 -59.09 -50.84
N ARG A 42 -2.50 -58.40 -51.63
CA ARG A 42 -2.62 -58.43 -53.11
C ARG A 42 -3.52 -57.27 -53.51
N ASP A 43 -2.92 -56.29 -54.14
CA ASP A 43 -3.22 -55.63 -55.37
C ASP A 43 -2.87 -54.14 -55.40
N GLU A 44 -2.16 -53.81 -56.48
CA GLU A 44 -2.00 -52.52 -57.18
C GLU A 44 -1.71 -51.25 -56.36
N ILE A 45 -0.49 -50.81 -56.54
CA ILE A 45 0.03 -49.53 -56.05
C ILE A 45 -0.59 -48.40 -56.87
N GLN A 46 -1.66 -47.79 -56.38
CA GLN A 46 -2.13 -46.48 -56.82
C GLN A 46 -1.56 -45.38 -55.93
N PHE A 47 -1.19 -44.23 -56.51
CA PHE A 47 -0.58 -43.09 -55.86
C PHE A 47 -1.33 -42.62 -54.60
N VAL A 48 -2.68 -42.78 -54.58
CA VAL A 48 -3.56 -42.52 -53.43
C VAL A 48 -3.34 -43.53 -52.31
N GLY A 49 -3.01 -44.79 -52.61
CA GLY A 49 -2.67 -45.79 -51.62
C GLY A 49 -1.40 -45.49 -50.88
N ILE A 50 -0.36 -44.97 -51.53
CA ILE A 50 0.92 -44.60 -50.91
C ILE A 50 0.73 -43.42 -49.94
N ALA A 51 -0.08 -42.43 -50.30
CA ALA A 51 -0.37 -41.26 -49.43
C ALA A 51 -1.11 -41.68 -48.15
N ASN A 52 -2.09 -42.58 -48.24
CA ASN A 52 -2.79 -43.12 -47.09
C ASN A 52 -1.90 -44.02 -46.25
N GLU A 53 -1.07 -44.86 -46.89
CA GLU A 53 -0.13 -45.73 -46.21
C GLU A 53 0.93 -44.95 -45.41
N VAL A 54 1.44 -43.85 -45.97
CA VAL A 54 2.34 -42.91 -45.27
C VAL A 54 1.60 -42.17 -44.15
N ALA A 55 0.34 -41.74 -44.36
CA ALA A 55 -0.43 -41.10 -43.32
C ALA A 55 -0.67 -42.03 -42.15
N ASP A 56 -1.08 -43.27 -42.38
CA ASP A 56 -1.43 -44.22 -41.32
C ASP A 56 -0.18 -44.79 -40.60
N HIS A 57 0.88 -45.02 -41.31
CA HIS A 57 2.10 -45.70 -40.79
C HIS A 57 3.14 -44.71 -40.24
N VAL A 58 3.14 -43.46 -40.64
CA VAL A 58 4.12 -42.45 -40.22
C VAL A 58 3.47 -41.29 -39.49
N VAL A 59 2.43 -40.64 -40.10
CA VAL A 59 1.89 -39.40 -39.56
C VAL A 59 1.05 -39.66 -38.31
N VAL A 60 0.18 -40.66 -38.32
CA VAL A 60 -0.63 -41.01 -37.14
C VAL A 60 0.21 -41.44 -35.94
N PRO A 61 1.16 -42.39 -36.05
CA PRO A 61 2.04 -42.73 -34.95
C PRO A 61 2.87 -41.54 -34.43
N LEU A 62 3.35 -40.68 -35.35
CA LEU A 62 4.10 -39.49 -34.98
C LEU A 62 3.26 -38.51 -34.19
N LEU A 63 1.99 -38.25 -34.59
CA LEU A 63 1.07 -37.42 -33.85
C LEU A 63 0.71 -38.01 -32.49
N VAL A 64 0.50 -39.34 -32.39
CA VAL A 64 0.24 -40.04 -31.14
C VAL A 64 1.41 -39.89 -30.17
N LEU A 65 2.63 -39.79 -30.68
CA LEU A 65 3.83 -39.59 -29.84
C LEU A 65 4.03 -38.10 -29.48
N ILE A 66 3.97 -37.20 -30.44
CA ILE A 66 4.31 -35.78 -30.27
C ILE A 66 3.23 -35.04 -29.47
N ALA A 67 1.94 -35.28 -29.73
CA ALA A 67 0.89 -34.55 -29.07
C ALA A 67 0.89 -34.71 -27.54
N PRO A 68 0.90 -35.92 -26.95
CA PRO A 68 0.96 -36.07 -25.50
C PRO A 68 2.27 -35.56 -24.89
N MET A 69 3.40 -35.72 -25.61
CA MET A 69 4.67 -35.15 -25.14
C MET A 69 4.63 -33.63 -25.05
N THR A 70 4.07 -32.97 -26.06
CA THR A 70 3.93 -31.52 -26.08
C THR A 70 3.00 -31.04 -24.97
N LEU A 71 1.84 -31.70 -24.78
CA LEU A 71 0.92 -31.40 -23.70
C LEU A 71 1.54 -31.57 -22.30
N ALA A 72 2.30 -32.66 -22.12
CA ALA A 72 3.00 -32.89 -20.86
C ALA A 72 4.07 -31.82 -20.61
N ALA A 73 4.86 -31.47 -21.62
CA ALA A 73 5.85 -30.40 -21.50
C ALA A 73 5.21 -29.07 -21.11
N LEU A 74 4.13 -28.68 -21.80
CA LEU A 74 3.39 -27.45 -21.48
C LEU A 74 2.81 -27.48 -20.06
N TRP A 75 2.27 -28.63 -19.66
CA TRP A 75 1.74 -28.79 -18.30
C TRP A 75 2.85 -28.66 -17.23
N VAL A 76 3.99 -29.31 -17.43
CA VAL A 76 5.13 -29.23 -16.50
C VAL A 76 5.67 -27.80 -16.42
N ILE A 77 5.86 -27.14 -17.57
CA ILE A 77 6.34 -25.75 -17.60
C ILE A 77 5.36 -24.83 -16.86
N ARG A 78 4.06 -24.91 -17.17
CA ARG A 78 3.06 -24.08 -16.50
C ARG A 78 2.98 -24.36 -15.00
N SER A 79 3.00 -25.63 -14.59
CA SER A 79 2.93 -25.99 -13.16
C SER A 79 4.17 -25.55 -12.39
N SER A 80 5.35 -25.56 -13.02
CA SER A 80 6.60 -25.13 -12.40
C SER A 80 6.76 -23.62 -12.32
N LEU A 81 6.15 -22.85 -13.25
CA LEU A 81 6.21 -21.40 -13.25
C LEU A 81 5.05 -20.73 -12.47
N ARG A 82 3.99 -21.48 -12.16
CA ARG A 82 2.83 -20.97 -11.42
C ARG A 82 3.19 -20.32 -10.08
N PRO A 83 4.08 -20.89 -9.24
CA PRO A 83 4.46 -20.26 -7.96
C PRO A 83 5.10 -18.89 -8.14
N LEU A 84 5.89 -18.68 -9.21
CA LEU A 84 6.48 -17.38 -9.54
C LEU A 84 5.39 -16.33 -9.83
N GLY A 85 4.37 -16.70 -10.61
CA GLY A 85 3.23 -15.82 -10.89
C GLY A 85 2.43 -15.47 -9.64
N VAL A 86 2.20 -16.45 -8.76
CA VAL A 86 1.53 -16.22 -7.47
C VAL A 86 2.35 -15.30 -6.57
N ALA A 87 3.67 -15.53 -6.49
CA ALA A 87 4.56 -14.69 -5.70
C ALA A 87 4.60 -13.25 -6.24
N ALA A 88 4.68 -13.08 -7.57
CA ALA A 88 4.63 -11.75 -8.20
C ALA A 88 3.32 -11.02 -7.88
N ALA A 89 2.17 -11.70 -8.01
CA ALA A 89 0.87 -11.13 -7.67
C ALA A 89 0.75 -10.80 -6.17
N ARG A 90 1.31 -11.62 -5.27
CA ARG A 90 1.37 -11.34 -3.83
C ARG A 90 2.27 -10.15 -3.52
N ILE A 91 3.42 -10.02 -4.18
CA ILE A 91 4.31 -8.86 -4.04
C ILE A 91 3.62 -7.59 -4.55
N GLU A 92 2.90 -7.67 -5.67
CA GLU A 92 2.15 -6.55 -6.23
C GLU A 92 0.95 -6.16 -5.36
N ALA A 93 0.27 -7.14 -4.77
CA ALA A 93 -0.85 -6.93 -3.85
C ALA A 93 -0.38 -6.53 -2.44
N ALA A 94 0.84 -6.91 -2.04
CA ALA A 94 1.46 -6.42 -0.81
C ALA A 94 1.65 -4.91 -0.97
N GLN A 95 0.81 -4.15 -0.27
CA GLN A 95 1.01 -2.72 -0.19
C GLN A 95 2.34 -2.48 0.54
N ALA A 96 2.99 -1.35 0.25
CA ALA A 96 4.22 -0.94 0.95
C ALA A 96 4.10 -0.91 2.49
N ALA A 97 2.93 -1.24 3.01
CA ALA A 97 2.55 -1.32 4.42
C ALA A 97 2.86 -2.66 5.11
N ASP A 98 3.18 -3.73 4.39
CA ASP A 98 3.38 -5.04 4.98
C ASP A 98 4.85 -5.26 5.37
N LYS A 99 5.31 -4.59 6.47
CA LYS A 99 6.61 -4.93 7.10
C LYS A 99 6.62 -6.43 7.44
N GLY A 100 7.72 -7.08 7.07
CA GLY A 100 7.87 -8.51 7.35
C GLY A 100 7.24 -9.42 6.31
N PHE A 101 6.62 -8.90 5.24
CA PHE A 101 6.20 -9.72 4.13
C PHE A 101 7.39 -10.50 3.57
N ARG A 102 7.20 -11.79 3.38
CA ARG A 102 8.20 -12.67 2.76
C ARG A 102 7.52 -13.61 1.78
N VAL A 103 8.25 -13.92 0.73
CA VAL A 103 7.85 -14.93 -0.24
C VAL A 103 8.14 -16.29 0.34
N GLU A 104 7.14 -17.18 0.38
CA GLU A 104 7.28 -18.56 0.83
C GLU A 104 8.15 -19.34 -0.16
N VAL A 105 9.32 -19.76 0.26
CA VAL A 105 10.32 -20.44 -0.59
C VAL A 105 9.95 -21.90 -0.85
N GLU A 106 9.12 -22.49 0.02
CA GLU A 106 8.77 -23.92 0.01
C GLU A 106 8.01 -24.36 -1.25
N ASP A 107 7.26 -23.44 -1.85
CA ASP A 107 6.49 -23.69 -3.06
C ASP A 107 7.31 -23.55 -4.36
N PHE A 108 8.57 -23.08 -4.27
CA PHE A 108 9.39 -22.82 -5.44
C PHE A 108 10.17 -24.06 -5.90
N PRO A 109 10.34 -24.25 -7.22
CA PRO A 109 11.29 -25.22 -7.74
C PRO A 109 12.71 -24.92 -7.23
N ALA A 110 13.55 -25.96 -7.11
CA ALA A 110 14.90 -25.80 -6.58
C ALA A 110 15.75 -24.76 -7.34
N GLU A 111 15.50 -24.61 -8.63
CA GLU A 111 16.18 -23.62 -9.49
C GLU A 111 15.75 -22.18 -9.21
N ALA A 112 14.56 -21.98 -8.62
CA ALA A 112 14.01 -20.67 -8.35
C ALA A 112 14.13 -20.26 -6.86
N THR A 113 14.62 -21.15 -5.99
CA THR A 113 14.81 -20.83 -4.56
C THR A 113 15.80 -19.68 -4.35
N GLY A 114 16.90 -19.65 -5.11
CA GLY A 114 17.88 -18.56 -5.05
C GLY A 114 17.28 -17.19 -5.43
N PHE A 115 16.30 -17.17 -6.33
CA PHE A 115 15.57 -15.94 -6.66
C PHE A 115 14.67 -15.51 -5.49
N ALA A 116 13.92 -16.43 -4.89
CA ALA A 116 13.07 -16.14 -3.74
C ALA A 116 13.88 -15.64 -2.53
N ASP A 117 15.05 -16.25 -2.28
CA ASP A 117 16.00 -15.82 -1.24
C ASP A 117 16.54 -14.41 -1.51
N ALA A 118 16.90 -14.10 -2.77
CA ALA A 118 17.35 -12.77 -3.16
C ALA A 118 16.23 -11.70 -2.97
N VAL A 119 14.99 -12.02 -3.35
CA VAL A 119 13.83 -11.15 -3.12
C VAL A 119 13.60 -10.95 -1.63
N ASN A 120 13.61 -12.00 -0.81
CA ASN A 120 13.48 -11.91 0.63
C ASN A 120 14.60 -11.08 1.27
N GLY A 121 15.83 -11.22 0.75
CA GLY A 121 16.96 -10.39 1.16
C GLY A 121 16.78 -8.90 0.84
N LEU A 122 16.20 -8.57 -0.30
CA LEU A 122 15.86 -7.19 -0.66
C LEU A 122 14.75 -6.64 0.23
N LEU A 123 13.70 -7.42 0.49
CA LEU A 123 12.60 -7.04 1.38
C LEU A 123 13.13 -6.79 2.81
N ALA A 124 14.03 -7.64 3.32
CA ALA A 124 14.65 -7.44 4.62
C ALA A 124 15.46 -6.13 4.70
N ARG A 125 16.21 -5.81 3.66
CA ARG A 125 16.95 -4.53 3.59
C ARG A 125 16.03 -3.32 3.53
N LEU A 126 14.89 -3.42 2.85
CA LEU A 126 13.87 -2.37 2.83
C LEU A 126 13.27 -2.16 4.21
N ASP A 127 12.89 -3.24 4.91
CA ASP A 127 12.38 -3.16 6.28
C ASP A 127 13.40 -2.52 7.24
N GLU A 128 14.67 -2.89 7.12
CA GLU A 128 15.74 -2.31 7.93
C GLU A 128 15.99 -0.84 7.61
N ALA A 129 15.93 -0.46 6.33
CA ALA A 129 16.06 0.94 5.92
C ALA A 129 14.90 1.78 6.44
N ALA A 130 13.66 1.28 6.37
CA ALA A 130 12.49 1.94 6.93
C ALA A 130 12.61 2.12 8.45
N THR A 131 13.02 1.07 9.17
CA THR A 131 13.22 1.12 10.63
C THR A 131 14.31 2.12 11.02
N ARG A 132 15.42 2.16 10.27
CA ARG A 132 16.49 3.16 10.52
C ARG A 132 16.00 4.59 10.25
N GLN A 133 15.17 4.78 9.22
CA GLN A 133 14.60 6.09 8.91
C GLN A 133 13.62 6.56 10.01
N GLU A 134 12.80 5.64 10.56
CA GLU A 134 11.93 5.93 11.72
C GLU A 134 12.73 6.36 12.95
N ALA A 135 13.76 5.59 13.30
CA ALA A 135 14.62 5.90 14.44
C ALA A 135 15.32 7.25 14.25
N PHE A 136 15.91 7.49 13.08
CA PHE A 136 16.56 8.76 12.74
C PHE A 136 15.60 9.94 12.84
N ALA A 137 14.39 9.82 12.33
CA ALA A 137 13.39 10.88 12.43
C ALA A 137 13.02 11.16 13.89
N ALA A 138 12.84 10.11 14.72
CA ALA A 138 12.54 10.27 16.14
C ALA A 138 13.68 10.96 16.91
N ASP A 139 14.93 10.57 16.64
CA ASP A 139 16.12 11.17 17.27
C ASP A 139 16.26 12.65 16.89
N VAL A 140 16.15 12.98 15.59
CA VAL A 140 16.20 14.37 15.12
C VAL A 140 15.08 15.20 15.73
N ALA A 141 13.87 14.61 15.91
CA ALA A 141 12.78 15.27 16.61
C ALA A 141 13.17 15.72 18.01
N HIS A 142 13.71 14.77 18.75
CA HIS A 142 14.07 15.01 20.14
C HIS A 142 15.16 16.08 20.26
N GLU A 143 16.19 15.96 19.42
CA GLU A 143 17.33 16.90 19.36
C GLU A 143 16.90 18.31 18.94
N LEU A 144 15.86 18.47 18.11
CA LEU A 144 15.36 19.79 17.70
C LEU A 144 14.37 20.39 18.70
N ARG A 145 13.54 19.58 19.39
CA ARG A 145 12.59 20.10 20.38
C ARG A 145 13.29 20.78 21.56
N THR A 146 14.38 20.20 22.02
CA THR A 146 15.10 20.72 23.19
C THR A 146 15.60 22.16 23.00
N PRO A 147 16.37 22.50 21.95
CA PRO A 147 16.82 23.88 21.74
C PRO A 147 15.64 24.84 21.45
N LEU A 148 14.60 24.40 20.76
CA LEU A 148 13.42 25.23 20.51
C LEU A 148 12.65 25.52 21.80
N ALA A 149 12.55 24.57 22.72
CA ALA A 149 11.93 24.79 24.03
C ALA A 149 12.75 25.75 24.89
N VAL A 150 14.08 25.64 24.87
CA VAL A 150 14.97 26.57 25.58
C VAL A 150 14.82 28.00 25.01
N LEU A 151 14.83 28.16 23.67
CA LEU A 151 14.61 29.44 23.01
C LEU A 151 13.25 30.04 23.37
N ALA A 152 12.18 29.21 23.41
CA ALA A 152 10.86 29.67 23.83
C ALA A 152 10.84 30.21 25.28
N LEU A 153 11.52 29.50 26.19
CA LEU A 153 11.66 29.94 27.59
C LEU A 153 12.48 31.21 27.75
N GLU A 154 13.54 31.40 26.95
CA GLU A 154 14.33 32.62 26.96
C GLU A 154 13.53 33.83 26.44
N LEU A 155 12.75 33.61 25.37
CA LEU A 155 11.88 34.63 24.79
C LEU A 155 10.71 35.00 25.73
N ASP A 156 10.26 34.10 26.61
CA ASP A 156 9.25 34.41 27.64
C ASP A 156 9.71 35.45 28.65
N ARG A 157 11.03 35.63 28.81
CA ARG A 157 11.62 36.64 29.69
C ARG A 157 11.72 38.03 29.03
N LEU A 158 11.52 38.10 27.72
CA LEU A 158 11.58 39.36 26.95
C LEU A 158 10.18 39.94 26.81
N ASP A 159 9.84 40.90 27.69
CA ASP A 159 8.56 41.61 27.60
C ASP A 159 8.63 42.78 26.61
N SER A 160 8.88 42.44 25.35
CA SER A 160 8.95 43.37 24.24
C SER A 160 8.09 42.89 23.07
N GLU A 161 7.73 43.82 22.18
CA GLU A 161 6.97 43.49 20.99
C GLU A 161 7.78 42.54 20.05
N ASP A 162 9.07 42.76 19.95
CA ASP A 162 9.98 41.91 19.23
C ASP A 162 10.11 40.53 19.88
N GLY A 163 10.14 40.44 21.21
CA GLY A 163 10.11 39.17 21.96
C GLY A 163 8.84 38.34 21.65
N ARG A 164 7.69 38.98 21.64
CA ARG A 164 6.42 38.34 21.27
C ARG A 164 6.39 37.87 19.83
N ARG A 165 6.99 38.62 18.90
CA ARG A 165 7.13 38.23 17.50
C ARG A 165 8.05 37.01 17.35
N LEU A 166 9.25 37.04 17.93
CA LEU A 166 10.21 35.94 17.91
C LEU A 166 9.64 34.68 18.54
N LYS A 167 8.89 34.78 19.63
CA LYS A 167 8.19 33.65 20.26
C LYS A 167 7.20 32.97 19.30
N ARG A 168 6.43 33.76 18.54
CA ARG A 168 5.52 33.23 17.52
C ARG A 168 6.30 32.51 16.40
N ASP A 169 7.45 33.03 16.00
CA ASP A 169 8.28 32.44 14.97
C ASP A 169 8.89 31.12 15.46
N VAL A 170 9.40 31.06 16.70
CA VAL A 170 9.91 29.81 17.33
C VAL A 170 8.80 28.76 17.46
N ALA A 171 7.60 29.17 17.89
CA ALA A 171 6.46 28.26 17.95
C ALA A 171 6.04 27.74 16.57
N ALA A 172 6.15 28.57 15.53
CA ALA A 172 5.92 28.14 14.15
C ALA A 172 6.99 27.14 13.67
N MET A 173 8.25 27.36 14.01
CA MET A 173 9.36 26.42 13.70
C MET A 173 9.16 25.09 14.42
N SER A 174 8.79 25.09 15.70
CA SER A 174 8.50 23.86 16.46
C SER A 174 7.38 23.06 15.79
N ARG A 175 6.31 23.72 15.37
CA ARG A 175 5.21 23.07 14.62
C ARG A 175 5.68 22.48 13.31
N LEU A 176 6.52 23.17 12.54
CA LEU A 176 7.08 22.66 11.29
C LEU A 176 7.96 21.42 11.52
N VAL A 177 8.79 21.43 12.56
CA VAL A 177 9.60 20.29 12.94
C VAL A 177 8.70 19.10 13.27
N ASP A 178 7.71 19.28 14.14
CA ASP A 178 6.76 18.22 14.50
C ASP A 178 5.99 17.68 13.28
N GLN A 179 5.61 18.55 12.35
CA GLN A 179 4.95 18.16 11.11
C GLN A 179 5.86 17.35 10.19
N LEU A 180 7.12 17.78 9.99
CA LEU A 180 8.10 17.06 9.16
C LEU A 180 8.42 15.67 9.74
N LEU A 181 8.54 15.59 11.05
CA LEU A 181 8.81 14.34 11.76
C LEU A 181 7.63 13.36 11.65
N MET A 182 6.42 13.88 11.79
CA MET A 182 5.22 13.08 11.59
C MET A 182 5.13 12.55 10.15
N LEU A 183 5.50 13.36 9.16
CA LEU A 183 5.58 12.90 7.77
C LEU A 183 6.62 11.79 7.60
N ALA A 184 7.82 11.96 8.15
CA ALA A 184 8.87 10.95 8.09
C ALA A 184 8.45 9.63 8.75
N GLN A 185 7.74 9.71 9.89
CA GLN A 185 7.16 8.55 10.56
C GLN A 185 6.05 7.89 9.74
N LEU A 186 5.17 8.66 9.11
CA LEU A 186 4.11 8.13 8.24
C LEU A 186 4.70 7.45 6.99
N ASP A 187 5.78 7.99 6.43
CA ASP A 187 6.48 7.40 5.28
C ASP A 187 7.13 6.07 5.64
N ALA A 188 7.79 6.02 6.78
CA ALA A 188 8.39 4.80 7.28
C ALA A 188 7.33 3.76 7.70
N GLN A 189 6.17 4.19 8.17
CA GLN A 189 5.06 3.35 8.64
C GLN A 189 4.08 2.94 7.53
N ALA A 190 4.14 3.57 6.35
CA ALA A 190 3.49 3.03 5.15
C ALA A 190 4.04 1.62 4.81
N VAL A 191 5.15 1.22 5.44
CA VAL A 191 5.80 -0.09 5.34
C VAL A 191 5.47 -1.03 6.52
N ALA A 192 4.73 -0.58 7.57
CA ALA A 192 4.30 -1.46 8.67
C ALA A 192 2.91 -1.09 9.17
N PRO A 193 1.99 -2.03 9.30
CA PRO A 193 0.80 -1.84 10.10
C PRO A 193 1.25 -1.78 11.57
N ALA A 194 1.57 -0.59 12.06
CA ALA A 194 1.57 -0.37 13.49
C ALA A 194 0.15 -0.68 13.98
N THR A 195 0.04 -1.38 15.09
CA THR A 195 -1.19 -1.84 15.74
C THR A 195 -2.30 -0.81 15.61
N ALA A 196 -3.16 -1.00 14.61
CA ALA A 196 -4.42 -0.27 14.51
C ALA A 196 -5.23 -0.63 15.75
N ALA A 197 -5.63 0.36 16.51
CA ALA A 197 -6.47 0.21 17.69
C ALA A 197 -7.82 0.90 17.43
N PRO A 198 -8.88 0.47 18.09
CA PRO A 198 -10.16 1.15 17.98
C PRO A 198 -10.06 2.57 18.56
N VAL A 199 -10.36 3.58 17.74
CA VAL A 199 -10.32 5.00 18.09
C VAL A 199 -11.73 5.56 18.04
N ASN A 200 -12.23 6.07 19.18
CA ASN A 200 -13.48 6.79 19.25
C ASN A 200 -13.29 8.22 18.72
N LEU A 201 -13.95 8.55 17.61
CA LEU A 201 -13.80 9.85 16.95
C LEU A 201 -14.35 11.00 17.79
N GLY A 202 -15.40 10.78 18.60
CA GLY A 202 -15.96 11.79 19.50
C GLY A 202 -15.00 12.18 20.62
N GLU A 203 -14.33 11.18 21.23
CA GLU A 203 -13.30 11.42 22.23
C GLU A 203 -12.09 12.16 21.64
N ALA A 204 -11.63 11.76 20.46
CA ALA A 204 -10.52 12.42 19.77
C ALA A 204 -10.86 13.89 19.46
N ALA A 205 -12.09 14.19 19.01
CA ALA A 205 -12.53 15.56 18.76
C ALA A 205 -12.56 16.38 20.05
N THR A 206 -13.10 15.82 21.13
CA THR A 206 -13.18 16.49 22.45
C THR A 206 -11.80 16.86 22.97
N GLU A 207 -10.85 15.92 22.86
CA GLU A 207 -9.48 16.14 23.30
C GLU A 207 -8.79 17.27 22.52
N ILE A 208 -8.92 17.26 21.18
CA ILE A 208 -8.28 18.28 20.33
C ILE A 208 -8.89 19.65 20.53
N VAL A 209 -10.21 19.75 20.67
CA VAL A 209 -10.88 21.03 20.99
C VAL A 209 -10.39 21.58 22.34
N ALA A 210 -10.30 20.75 23.36
CA ALA A 210 -9.79 21.15 24.66
C ALA A 210 -8.32 21.62 24.60
N GLN A 211 -7.46 20.90 23.86
CA GLN A 211 -6.04 21.28 23.68
C GLN A 211 -5.86 22.57 22.87
N SER A 212 -6.77 22.86 21.92
CA SER A 212 -6.70 24.04 21.06
C SER A 212 -7.42 25.26 21.62
N ALA A 213 -8.13 25.13 22.74
CA ALA A 213 -8.94 26.21 23.31
C ALA A 213 -8.11 27.44 23.70
N SER A 214 -6.96 27.27 24.32
CA SER A 214 -6.06 28.37 24.68
C SER A 214 -5.60 29.15 23.45
N LEU A 215 -5.20 28.45 22.39
CA LEU A 215 -4.79 29.07 21.13
C LEU A 215 -5.90 29.89 20.49
N ALA A 216 -7.13 29.38 20.51
CA ALA A 216 -8.28 30.08 19.97
C ALA A 216 -8.53 31.38 20.74
N ILE A 217 -8.49 31.34 22.09
CA ILE A 217 -8.68 32.52 22.96
C ILE A 217 -7.58 33.55 22.70
N ASP A 218 -6.31 33.14 22.62
CA ASP A 218 -5.17 34.03 22.37
C ASP A 218 -5.27 34.72 21.00
N GLU A 219 -5.94 34.09 20.03
CA GLU A 219 -6.24 34.69 18.71
C GLU A 219 -7.56 35.44 18.66
N GLY A 220 -8.26 35.60 19.79
CA GLY A 220 -9.55 36.27 19.87
C GLY A 220 -10.67 35.56 19.10
N LYS A 221 -10.67 34.24 19.08
CA LYS A 221 -11.62 33.39 18.35
C LYS A 221 -12.24 32.36 19.29
N SER A 222 -13.28 31.69 18.83
CA SER A 222 -13.98 30.66 19.61
C SER A 222 -13.92 29.31 18.93
N LEU A 223 -13.85 28.22 19.72
CA LEU A 223 -14.00 26.84 19.27
C LEU A 223 -15.35 26.29 19.74
N ALA A 224 -16.07 25.66 18.84
CA ALA A 224 -17.30 24.94 19.15
C ALA A 224 -17.12 23.45 18.84
N LEU A 225 -17.72 22.59 19.66
CA LEU A 225 -17.72 21.15 19.46
C LEU A 225 -19.15 20.65 19.25
N ALA A 226 -19.40 19.96 18.15
CA ALA A 226 -20.64 19.26 17.88
C ALA A 226 -20.40 17.75 17.87
N LEU A 227 -21.07 17.05 18.76
CA LEU A 227 -21.00 15.59 18.83
C LEU A 227 -22.30 15.00 18.29
N GLU A 228 -22.19 14.28 17.17
CA GLU A 228 -23.23 13.45 16.60
C GLU A 228 -22.85 11.97 16.80
N PRO A 229 -23.74 11.00 16.53
CA PRO A 229 -23.37 9.59 16.66
C PRO A 229 -22.13 9.25 15.81
N ALA A 230 -20.97 9.32 16.46
CA ALA A 230 -19.66 9.08 15.82
C ALA A 230 -19.29 7.60 15.94
N ALA A 231 -18.66 7.07 14.88
CA ALA A 231 -18.17 5.71 14.87
C ALA A 231 -16.80 5.60 15.55
N THR A 232 -16.52 4.40 16.04
CA THR A 232 -15.15 3.97 16.32
C THR A 232 -14.51 3.47 15.02
N VAL A 233 -13.28 3.88 14.74
CA VAL A 233 -12.53 3.49 13.55
C VAL A 233 -11.24 2.79 13.95
N GLU A 234 -10.77 1.88 13.13
CA GLU A 234 -9.45 1.28 13.32
C GLU A 234 -8.38 2.25 12.86
N GLY A 235 -7.44 2.57 13.75
CA GLY A 235 -6.39 3.51 13.41
C GLY A 235 -5.44 3.82 14.55
N ARG A 236 -4.57 4.80 14.30
CA ARG A 236 -3.64 5.33 15.29
C ARG A 236 -4.20 6.62 15.87
N ARG A 237 -4.50 6.60 17.16
CA ARG A 237 -5.09 7.75 17.87
C ARG A 237 -4.27 9.04 17.67
N GLU A 238 -2.96 8.95 17.82
CA GLU A 238 -2.04 10.11 17.70
C GLU A 238 -2.05 10.70 16.27
N ALA A 239 -2.10 9.85 15.24
CA ALA A 239 -2.14 10.29 13.86
C ALA A 239 -3.48 10.96 13.53
N ILE A 240 -4.60 10.35 13.94
CA ILE A 240 -5.94 10.91 13.76
C ILE A 240 -6.07 12.25 14.49
N ALA A 241 -5.57 12.32 15.74
CA ALA A 241 -5.54 13.55 16.55
C ALA A 241 -4.71 14.65 15.87
N ALA A 242 -3.55 14.30 15.30
CA ALA A 242 -2.73 15.25 14.58
C ALA A 242 -3.36 15.74 13.28
N ALA A 243 -4.05 14.87 12.54
CA ALA A 243 -4.81 15.29 11.35
C ALA A 243 -5.89 16.31 11.72
N LEU A 244 -6.66 16.03 12.77
CA LEU A 244 -7.70 16.92 13.25
C LEU A 244 -7.11 18.25 13.77
N ARG A 245 -6.02 18.20 14.54
CA ARG A 245 -5.32 19.39 15.02
C ARG A 245 -4.87 20.28 13.88
N ASN A 246 -4.30 19.71 12.81
CA ASN A 246 -3.89 20.47 11.61
C ASN A 246 -5.07 21.15 10.94
N LEU A 247 -6.25 20.52 10.89
CA LEU A 247 -7.46 21.18 10.36
C LEU A 247 -7.94 22.30 11.27
N VAL A 248 -7.94 22.10 12.58
CA VAL A 248 -8.36 23.13 13.56
C VAL A 248 -7.42 24.33 13.51
N GLU A 249 -6.10 24.14 13.51
CA GLU A 249 -5.12 25.22 13.41
C GLU A 249 -5.25 25.96 12.06
N ASN A 250 -5.53 25.23 10.97
CA ASN A 250 -5.78 25.85 9.67
C ASN A 250 -7.06 26.68 9.70
N GLY A 251 -8.13 26.15 10.28
CA GLY A 251 -9.41 26.85 10.47
C GLY A 251 -9.24 28.11 11.32
N LEU A 252 -8.55 28.02 12.46
CA LEU A 252 -8.25 29.17 13.29
C LEU A 252 -7.49 30.25 12.51
N ARG A 253 -6.50 29.88 11.70
CA ARG A 253 -5.69 30.83 10.92
C ARG A 253 -6.52 31.65 9.92
N VAL A 254 -7.51 31.04 9.25
CA VAL A 254 -8.31 31.68 8.21
C VAL A 254 -9.57 32.35 8.75
N THR A 255 -10.00 32.02 9.95
CA THR A 255 -11.16 32.62 10.60
C THR A 255 -10.83 34.02 11.13
N PRO A 256 -11.61 35.05 10.82
CA PRO A 256 -11.45 36.40 11.38
C PRO A 256 -11.55 36.41 12.91
N ALA A 257 -10.97 37.44 13.54
CA ALA A 257 -11.16 37.69 14.98
C ALA A 257 -12.67 37.82 15.34
N GLY A 258 -13.06 37.22 16.47
CA GLY A 258 -14.46 37.11 16.89
C GLY A 258 -15.23 35.97 16.21
N GLY A 259 -14.64 35.30 15.21
CA GLY A 259 -15.26 34.17 14.53
C GLY A 259 -15.21 32.87 15.32
N VAL A 260 -15.95 31.88 14.84
CA VAL A 260 -16.08 30.57 15.47
C VAL A 260 -15.54 29.47 14.49
N VAL A 261 -14.70 28.58 14.99
CA VAL A 261 -14.35 27.35 14.30
C VAL A 261 -15.10 26.19 14.97
N THR A 262 -15.86 25.43 14.17
CA THR A 262 -16.68 24.33 14.68
C THR A 262 -16.06 22.99 14.29
N VAL A 263 -15.79 22.15 15.28
CA VAL A 263 -15.35 20.77 15.11
C VAL A 263 -16.56 19.85 15.28
N THR A 264 -16.81 18.99 14.30
CA THR A 264 -17.91 18.02 14.37
C THR A 264 -17.36 16.59 14.30
N ALA A 265 -17.78 15.75 15.24
CA ALA A 265 -17.56 14.31 15.18
C ALA A 265 -18.88 13.61 14.80
N GLY A 266 -18.85 12.82 13.73
CA GLY A 266 -20.03 12.16 13.16
C GLY A 266 -20.73 12.98 12.05
N PRO A 267 -21.88 12.49 11.54
CA PRO A 267 -22.43 11.17 11.83
C PRO A 267 -21.58 10.05 11.20
N GLY A 268 -21.39 8.97 11.96
CA GLY A 268 -20.64 7.81 11.51
C GLY A 268 -19.12 8.03 11.54
N ALA A 269 -18.39 7.47 10.58
CA ALA A 269 -16.92 7.48 10.53
C ALA A 269 -16.38 8.79 9.90
N ARG A 270 -16.69 9.94 10.51
CA ARG A 270 -16.32 11.27 10.00
C ARG A 270 -15.91 12.20 11.12
N LEU A 271 -14.94 13.07 10.80
CA LEU A 271 -14.61 14.27 11.56
C LEU A 271 -14.65 15.45 10.59
N SER A 272 -15.18 16.59 10.98
CA SER A 272 -15.14 17.79 10.16
C SER A 272 -14.78 19.04 10.95
N VAL A 273 -14.22 20.01 10.22
CA VAL A 273 -13.92 21.35 10.74
C VAL A 273 -14.53 22.37 9.80
N ILE A 274 -15.37 23.22 10.35
CA ILE A 274 -15.99 24.36 9.67
C ILE A 274 -15.29 25.62 10.18
N ASP A 275 -14.80 26.45 9.28
CA ASP A 275 -14.09 27.69 9.60
C ASP A 275 -14.81 28.93 9.03
N GLY A 276 -14.31 30.12 9.40
CA GLY A 276 -14.81 31.39 8.91
C GLY A 276 -14.11 31.91 7.65
N GLY A 277 -13.36 31.07 6.97
CA GLY A 277 -12.60 31.41 5.77
C GLY A 277 -13.45 31.34 4.48
N PRO A 278 -12.82 31.60 3.34
CA PRO A 278 -13.52 31.62 2.04
C PRO A 278 -13.88 30.23 1.50
N GLY A 279 -13.59 29.17 2.24
CA GLY A 279 -13.73 27.80 1.77
C GLY A 279 -12.59 27.36 0.83
N LEU A 280 -12.39 26.06 0.68
CA LEU A 280 -11.34 25.50 -0.14
C LEU A 280 -11.95 24.70 -1.29
N ALA A 281 -11.68 25.10 -2.53
CA ALA A 281 -12.16 24.35 -3.70
C ALA A 281 -11.53 22.93 -3.75
N PRO A 282 -12.29 21.89 -4.13
CA PRO A 282 -11.77 20.51 -4.21
C PRO A 282 -10.53 20.38 -5.11
N ALA A 283 -10.46 21.10 -6.22
CA ALA A 283 -9.29 21.12 -7.10
C ALA A 283 -8.05 21.68 -6.37
N ARG A 284 -8.23 22.72 -5.56
CA ARG A 284 -7.13 23.30 -4.76
C ARG A 284 -6.71 22.39 -3.61
N LEU A 285 -7.66 21.68 -2.99
CA LEU A 285 -7.36 20.64 -1.99
C LEU A 285 -6.48 19.55 -2.61
N ALA A 286 -6.83 19.07 -3.80
CA ALA A 286 -6.07 18.06 -4.53
C ALA A 286 -4.64 18.56 -4.86
N GLU A 287 -4.50 19.80 -5.32
CA GLU A 287 -3.19 20.41 -5.60
C GLU A 287 -2.32 20.52 -4.34
N LEU A 288 -2.88 21.02 -3.23
CA LEU A 288 -2.15 21.14 -1.96
C LEU A 288 -1.75 19.78 -1.39
N SER A 289 -2.61 18.77 -1.54
CA SER A 289 -2.30 17.39 -1.16
C SER A 289 -1.16 16.75 -1.99
N GLN A 290 -0.97 17.20 -3.25
CA GLN A 290 0.06 16.70 -4.16
C GLN A 290 1.39 17.47 -4.10
N ARG A 291 1.40 18.70 -3.61
CA ARG A 291 2.61 19.57 -3.61
C ARG A 291 3.79 18.91 -2.90
N TYR A 292 3.56 18.24 -1.79
CA TYR A 292 4.64 17.55 -1.07
C TYR A 292 5.23 16.37 -1.86
N ARG A 293 4.48 15.71 -2.71
CA ARG A 293 4.97 14.59 -3.56
C ARG A 293 5.98 15.04 -4.62
N ARG A 294 6.03 16.32 -4.95
CA ARG A 294 6.92 16.88 -5.99
C ARG A 294 8.16 17.60 -5.43
N GLY A 295 8.38 17.63 -4.12
CA GLY A 295 9.55 18.28 -3.52
C GLY A 295 9.57 19.81 -3.63
N ASP A 296 8.44 20.44 -3.96
CA ASP A 296 8.33 21.90 -4.07
C ASP A 296 8.30 22.58 -2.69
N HIS A 297 9.47 22.80 -2.11
CA HIS A 297 9.64 23.47 -0.81
C HIS A 297 9.67 25.01 -0.91
N ALA A 298 9.41 25.60 -2.08
CA ALA A 298 9.76 26.98 -2.39
C ALA A 298 8.67 28.04 -2.11
N SER A 299 7.57 27.75 -1.44
CA SER A 299 6.58 28.80 -1.15
C SER A 299 6.37 28.99 0.36
N GLY A 300 6.91 30.10 0.86
CA GLY A 300 6.95 30.54 2.26
C GLY A 300 5.62 30.85 2.94
N SER A 301 4.51 30.17 2.63
CA SER A 301 3.30 30.28 3.42
C SER A 301 3.00 28.92 4.07
N GLY A 302 3.05 28.84 5.38
CA GLY A 302 2.86 27.62 6.20
C GLY A 302 1.53 26.90 6.02
N ALA A 303 0.70 27.28 5.05
CA ALA A 303 -0.61 26.68 4.75
C ALA A 303 -0.52 25.40 3.90
N GLY A 304 0.63 25.06 3.29
CA GLY A 304 0.75 23.96 2.34
C GLY A 304 1.05 22.59 2.97
N LEU A 305 1.80 22.56 4.06
CA LEU A 305 2.25 21.32 4.70
C LEU A 305 1.14 20.63 5.51
N GLY A 306 0.32 21.39 6.23
CA GLY A 306 -0.72 20.82 7.09
C GLY A 306 -1.72 19.94 6.34
N LEU A 307 -2.23 20.41 5.20
CA LEU A 307 -3.19 19.64 4.39
C LEU A 307 -2.56 18.44 3.69
N ALA A 308 -1.30 18.53 3.30
CA ALA A 308 -0.55 17.40 2.76
C ALA A 308 -0.38 16.29 3.82
N ILE A 309 -0.08 16.67 5.07
CA ILE A 309 0.00 15.75 6.21
C ILE A 309 -1.36 15.09 6.47
N VAL A 310 -2.43 15.90 6.53
CA VAL A 310 -3.79 15.39 6.71
C VAL A 310 -4.14 14.36 5.64
N SER A 311 -3.91 14.70 4.37
CA SER A 311 -4.19 13.79 3.26
C SER A 311 -3.40 12.49 3.35
N ARG A 312 -2.15 12.55 3.82
CA ARG A 312 -1.30 11.37 3.97
C ARG A 312 -1.71 10.50 5.15
N ILE A 313 -2.07 11.12 6.29
CA ILE A 313 -2.64 10.40 7.42
C ILE A 313 -3.91 9.68 7.00
N MET A 314 -4.80 10.37 6.28
CA MET A 314 -6.04 9.76 5.82
C MET A 314 -5.81 8.62 4.85
N ALA A 315 -4.87 8.77 3.90
CA ALA A 315 -4.50 7.69 2.99
C ALA A 315 -3.95 6.46 3.73
N ALA A 316 -3.11 6.66 4.75
CA ALA A 316 -2.58 5.57 5.59
C ALA A 316 -3.67 4.84 6.38
N HIS A 317 -4.82 5.50 6.63
CA HIS A 317 -5.99 4.91 7.30
C HIS A 317 -7.07 4.43 6.31
N GLY A 318 -6.75 4.35 5.00
CA GLY A 318 -7.72 3.97 3.95
C GLY A 318 -8.87 4.97 3.78
N GLY A 319 -8.73 6.17 4.35
CA GLY A 319 -9.69 7.26 4.30
C GLY A 319 -9.35 8.31 3.24
N ARG A 320 -10.11 9.40 3.26
CA ARG A 320 -9.89 10.55 2.38
C ARG A 320 -10.28 11.85 3.03
N VAL A 321 -9.78 12.95 2.47
CA VAL A 321 -10.18 14.33 2.85
C VAL A 321 -11.15 14.84 1.79
N GLU A 322 -12.27 15.40 2.24
CA GLU A 322 -13.26 16.06 1.40
C GLU A 322 -13.34 17.55 1.76
N SER A 323 -13.70 18.39 0.79
CA SER A 323 -13.95 19.80 1.01
C SER A 323 -15.35 20.18 0.53
N ARG A 324 -16.05 21.00 1.33
CA ARG A 324 -17.31 21.66 0.99
C ARG A 324 -17.13 23.17 1.05
N PRO A 325 -16.75 23.80 -0.07
CA PRO A 325 -16.42 25.23 -0.11
C PRO A 325 -17.58 26.14 0.30
N ASP A 326 -18.81 25.75 0.00
CA ASP A 326 -20.06 26.45 0.34
C ASP A 326 -20.29 26.60 1.85
N ARG A 327 -19.68 25.72 2.63
CA ARG A 327 -19.76 25.74 4.10
C ARG A 327 -18.42 26.02 4.77
N SER A 328 -17.37 26.29 4.00
CA SER A 328 -15.99 26.37 4.50
C SER A 328 -15.61 25.17 5.37
N GLU A 329 -16.01 23.95 4.93
CA GLU A 329 -15.90 22.71 5.69
C GLU A 329 -14.84 21.78 5.07
N LEU A 330 -13.94 21.27 5.91
CA LEU A 330 -13.02 20.17 5.58
C LEU A 330 -13.42 18.93 6.38
N ILE A 331 -13.51 17.78 5.71
CA ILE A 331 -14.03 16.54 6.28
C ILE A 331 -13.00 15.43 6.14
N LEU A 332 -12.71 14.75 7.24
CA LEU A 332 -11.97 13.49 7.28
C LEU A 332 -12.99 12.34 7.21
N VAL A 333 -12.93 11.56 6.14
CA VAL A 333 -13.82 10.40 5.94
C VAL A 333 -13.02 9.13 6.11
N PHE A 334 -13.34 8.34 7.12
CA PHE A 334 -12.71 7.06 7.40
C PHE A 334 -13.51 5.92 6.78
N PRO A 335 -12.88 4.78 6.46
CA PRO A 335 -13.58 3.57 6.05
C PRO A 335 -14.49 3.09 7.20
N ARG A 336 -15.65 2.54 6.85
CA ARG A 336 -16.54 1.93 7.85
C ARG A 336 -15.95 0.60 8.27
N ALA A 337 -15.80 0.39 9.57
CA ALA A 337 -15.45 -0.94 10.10
C ALA A 337 -16.51 -1.97 9.61
N GLY A 338 -16.11 -2.91 8.77
CA GLY A 338 -16.89 -4.12 8.52
C GLY A 338 -17.57 -4.29 7.16
N LYS A 339 -17.21 -3.60 6.04
CA LYS A 339 -17.90 -3.90 4.75
C LYS A 339 -17.04 -4.03 3.47
N ASP A 340 -15.75 -3.78 3.49
CA ASP A 340 -14.90 -3.87 2.28
C ASP A 340 -13.66 -4.76 2.46
N ARG A 341 -13.84 -5.94 3.03
CA ARG A 341 -12.90 -7.05 2.90
C ARG A 341 -13.65 -8.26 2.36
N SER A 342 -13.98 -8.23 1.09
CA SER A 342 -14.37 -9.41 0.31
C SER A 342 -13.65 -9.42 -1.04
#